data_10e878a11476804ecf903666fa7d327d
#
_entry.id   10e878a11476804ecf903666fa7d327d
#
_cell.length_a   1.000
_cell.length_b   1.000
_cell.length_c   1.000
_cell.angle_alpha   90.00
_cell.angle_beta   90.00
_cell.angle_gamma   90.00
#
_symmetry.space_group_name_H-M   'P 1'
#
loop_
_entity.id
_entity.type
_entity.pdbx_description
1 polymer ?
#
loop_
_entity_poly.entity_id
_entity_poly.type
_entity_poly.pdbx_seq_one_letter_code
_entity_poly.pdbx_strand_id
1 'polypeptide(L)'
;MTSVPDINLADELSLAIRIADAADAVSLPYFERQNFTLSRKADHSEVTEADRNTETVIVDLIAKHRPDHAIYGEEHGHAGNAASPWKWVIDPIDGTSNFVRGVPVWATLIALVHDVDGPMMGVISAPALPRRWWAARGIGAFANGRPMKVSEVSKISEAQVSVTFNSGWDQAGGTHALVALQQRAYRARGYGDFWQHMLVAEGAVDIAVDAIGLAPYDNAAVQAIVEVAGGRHTDRFGVRDYEQNSATSTNGRLHDEVITSLKV
;
A
#
# COMPACT_ATOMS: atom_id res chain seq x y z
N MET A 1 -25.20 20.83 -7.82
CA MET A 1 -24.18 20.14 -7.03
C MET A 1 -24.94 19.30 -6.02
N THR A 2 -25.11 18.01 -6.29
CA THR A 2 -25.67 17.06 -5.33
C THR A 2 -24.59 16.86 -4.26
N SER A 3 -24.90 17.21 -3.01
CA SER A 3 -24.03 16.91 -1.89
C SER A 3 -23.79 15.40 -1.86
N VAL A 4 -22.53 14.98 -2.04
CA VAL A 4 -22.13 13.61 -1.76
C VAL A 4 -22.56 13.29 -0.33
N PRO A 5 -23.22 12.14 -0.07
CA PRO A 5 -23.60 11.79 1.30
C PRO A 5 -22.36 11.83 2.18
N ASP A 6 -22.43 12.59 3.27
CA ASP A 6 -21.37 12.64 4.29
C ASP A 6 -21.20 11.23 4.86
N ILE A 7 -20.12 10.54 4.46
CA ILE A 7 -19.81 9.22 5.00
C ILE A 7 -18.98 9.39 6.28
N ASN A 8 -19.31 8.62 7.29
CA ASN A 8 -18.54 8.63 8.53
C ASN A 8 -17.28 7.77 8.38
N LEU A 9 -16.12 8.39 8.16
CA LEU A 9 -14.85 7.67 8.01
C LEU A 9 -14.49 6.80 9.23
N ALA A 10 -15.01 7.07 10.43
CA ALA A 10 -14.77 6.20 11.59
C ALA A 10 -15.54 4.88 11.47
N ASP A 11 -16.77 4.91 10.93
CA ASP A 11 -17.56 3.71 10.68
C ASP A 11 -16.96 2.89 9.54
N GLU A 12 -16.47 3.56 8.49
CA GLU A 12 -15.78 2.90 7.36
C GLU A 12 -14.47 2.25 7.80
N LEU A 13 -13.66 2.95 8.60
CA LEU A 13 -12.44 2.41 9.16
C LEU A 13 -12.72 1.20 10.06
N SER A 14 -13.75 1.27 10.89
CA SER A 14 -14.17 0.15 11.74
C SER A 14 -14.62 -1.06 10.89
N LEU A 15 -15.30 -0.82 9.78
CA LEU A 15 -15.66 -1.87 8.81
C LEU A 15 -14.41 -2.46 8.16
N ALA A 16 -13.49 -1.64 7.66
CA ALA A 16 -12.25 -2.08 7.03
C ALA A 16 -11.38 -2.95 7.97
N ILE A 17 -11.31 -2.59 9.25
CA ILE A 17 -10.59 -3.39 10.27
C ILE A 17 -11.23 -4.78 10.43
N ARG A 18 -12.58 -4.87 10.49
CA ARG A 18 -13.27 -6.17 10.55
C ARG A 18 -13.09 -6.99 9.28
N ILE A 19 -13.04 -6.34 8.12
CA ILE A 19 -12.75 -7.01 6.84
C ILE A 19 -11.32 -7.54 6.85
N ALA A 20 -10.34 -6.77 7.35
CA ALA A 20 -8.97 -7.23 7.51
C ALA A 20 -8.85 -8.42 8.47
N ASP A 21 -9.65 -8.46 9.58
CA ASP A 21 -9.70 -9.64 10.46
C ASP A 21 -10.18 -10.89 9.71
N ALA A 22 -11.19 -10.74 8.85
CA ALA A 22 -11.70 -11.85 8.04
C ALA A 22 -10.70 -12.29 6.96
N ALA A 23 -9.99 -11.35 6.33
CA ALA A 23 -8.92 -11.61 5.38
C ALA A 23 -7.76 -12.38 6.03
N ASP A 24 -7.29 -11.94 7.20
CA ASP A 24 -6.23 -12.61 7.97
C ASP A 24 -6.63 -14.06 8.33
N ALA A 25 -7.89 -14.28 8.70
CA ALA A 25 -8.40 -15.62 9.03
C ALA A 25 -8.37 -16.58 7.84
N VAL A 26 -8.42 -16.07 6.61
CA VAL A 26 -8.28 -16.88 5.38
C VAL A 26 -6.82 -17.02 4.97
N SER A 27 -6.08 -15.93 4.86
CA SER A 27 -4.74 -15.90 4.27
C SER A 27 -3.66 -16.55 5.16
N LEU A 28 -3.68 -16.29 6.49
CA LEU A 28 -2.66 -16.79 7.41
C LEU A 28 -2.57 -18.31 7.47
N PRO A 29 -3.66 -19.09 7.53
CA PRO A 29 -3.58 -20.55 7.49
C PRO A 29 -2.97 -21.13 6.20
N TYR A 30 -3.17 -20.47 5.05
CA TYR A 30 -2.51 -20.86 3.81
C TYR A 30 -1.01 -20.63 3.90
N PHE A 31 -0.59 -19.46 4.41
CA PHE A 31 0.83 -19.14 4.61
C PHE A 31 1.51 -20.12 5.57
N GLU A 32 0.91 -20.37 6.73
CA GLU A 32 1.49 -21.26 7.74
C GLU A 32 1.63 -22.71 7.27
N ARG A 33 0.66 -23.20 6.50
CA ARG A 33 0.65 -24.60 6.02
C ARG A 33 1.44 -24.79 4.72
N GLN A 34 1.73 -23.70 4.00
CA GLN A 34 2.36 -23.72 2.67
C GLN A 34 1.67 -24.72 1.71
N ASN A 35 0.34 -24.79 1.80
CA ASN A 35 -0.50 -25.70 1.02
C ASN A 35 -1.54 -24.92 0.22
N PHE A 36 -1.19 -24.52 -0.98
CA PHE A 36 -2.02 -23.77 -1.91
C PHE A 36 -1.66 -24.12 -3.36
N THR A 37 -2.62 -23.94 -4.26
CA THR A 37 -2.38 -24.01 -5.69
C THR A 37 -1.72 -22.71 -6.16
N LEU A 38 -0.54 -22.79 -6.79
CA LEU A 38 0.16 -21.69 -7.43
C LEU A 38 -0.17 -21.66 -8.92
N SER A 39 -0.51 -20.48 -9.43
CA SER A 39 -0.71 -20.20 -10.85
C SER A 39 0.10 -18.95 -11.26
N ARG A 40 0.15 -18.68 -12.57
CA ARG A 40 0.76 -17.46 -13.11
C ARG A 40 -0.26 -16.70 -13.94
N LYS A 41 -0.32 -15.38 -13.74
CA LYS A 41 -1.13 -14.47 -14.56
C LYS A 41 -0.49 -14.30 -15.96
N ALA A 42 -1.17 -13.59 -16.86
CA ALA A 42 -0.70 -13.36 -18.22
C ALA A 42 0.61 -12.52 -18.29
N ASP A 43 0.84 -11.70 -17.30
CA ASP A 43 2.05 -10.90 -17.10
C ASP A 43 3.19 -11.65 -16.38
N HIS A 44 3.01 -12.96 -16.15
CA HIS A 44 3.91 -13.87 -15.44
C HIS A 44 4.01 -13.66 -13.93
N SER A 45 3.24 -12.75 -13.32
CA SER A 45 3.15 -12.62 -11.86
C SER A 45 2.55 -13.88 -11.24
N GLU A 46 2.94 -14.15 -10.00
CA GLU A 46 2.44 -15.29 -9.21
C GLU A 46 1.06 -14.95 -8.62
N VAL A 47 0.16 -15.92 -8.58
CA VAL A 47 -1.13 -15.86 -7.91
C VAL A 47 -1.43 -17.20 -7.28
N THR A 48 -1.94 -17.21 -6.06
CA THR A 48 -2.31 -18.43 -5.35
C THR A 48 -3.82 -18.52 -5.14
N GLU A 49 -4.26 -19.69 -4.72
CA GLU A 49 -5.61 -19.91 -4.24
C GLU A 49 -5.93 -19.03 -3.02
N ALA A 50 -4.91 -18.71 -2.19
CA ALA A 50 -5.06 -17.85 -1.04
C ALA A 50 -5.46 -16.40 -1.45
N ASP A 51 -4.83 -15.84 -2.50
CA ASP A 51 -5.15 -14.50 -3.02
C ASP A 51 -6.64 -14.41 -3.37
N ARG A 52 -7.12 -15.35 -4.21
CA ARG A 52 -8.50 -15.35 -4.69
C ARG A 52 -9.52 -15.56 -3.56
N ASN A 53 -9.25 -16.50 -2.65
CA ASN A 53 -10.16 -16.78 -1.54
C ASN A 53 -10.21 -15.61 -0.54
N THR A 54 -9.09 -14.97 -0.30
CA THR A 54 -9.00 -13.78 0.57
C THR A 54 -9.77 -12.63 -0.07
N GLU A 55 -9.58 -12.34 -1.36
CA GLU A 55 -10.32 -11.28 -2.04
C GLU A 55 -11.82 -11.56 -2.08
N THR A 56 -12.23 -12.81 -2.31
CA THR A 56 -13.65 -13.20 -2.30
C THR A 56 -14.31 -12.81 -0.98
N VAL A 57 -13.69 -13.13 0.15
CA VAL A 57 -14.23 -12.78 1.48
C VAL A 57 -14.31 -11.27 1.69
N ILE A 58 -13.30 -10.53 1.25
CA ILE A 58 -13.29 -9.05 1.34
C ILE A 58 -14.43 -8.47 0.50
N VAL A 59 -14.55 -8.88 -0.76
CA VAL A 59 -15.58 -8.40 -1.70
C VAL A 59 -16.98 -8.69 -1.18
N ASP A 60 -17.24 -9.91 -0.69
CA ASP A 60 -18.53 -10.31 -0.13
C ASP A 60 -18.93 -9.45 1.08
N LEU A 61 -17.98 -9.15 1.97
CA LEU A 61 -18.23 -8.30 3.13
C LEU A 61 -18.49 -6.85 2.73
N ILE A 62 -17.75 -6.31 1.76
CA ILE A 62 -18.01 -4.97 1.24
C ILE A 62 -19.37 -4.92 0.58
N ALA A 63 -19.69 -5.82 -0.32
CA ALA A 63 -20.99 -5.88 -1.01
C ALA A 63 -22.17 -5.99 -0.03
N LYS A 64 -22.01 -6.74 1.05
CA LYS A 64 -23.02 -6.87 2.10
C LYS A 64 -23.24 -5.59 2.89
N HIS A 65 -22.18 -4.85 3.23
CA HIS A 65 -22.26 -3.70 4.13
C HIS A 65 -22.31 -2.36 3.37
N ARG A 66 -21.83 -2.32 2.13
CA ARG A 66 -21.76 -1.14 1.27
C ARG A 66 -22.16 -1.46 -0.18
N PRO A 67 -23.41 -1.93 -0.40
CA PRO A 67 -23.86 -2.36 -1.73
C PRO A 67 -23.83 -1.24 -2.78
N ASP A 68 -23.83 0.03 -2.33
CA ASP A 68 -23.82 1.21 -3.20
C ASP A 68 -22.40 1.70 -3.52
N HIS A 69 -21.34 1.06 -3.00
CA HIS A 69 -19.96 1.43 -3.31
C HIS A 69 -19.43 0.64 -4.50
N ALA A 70 -18.46 1.22 -5.22
CA ALA A 70 -17.64 0.52 -6.19
C ALA A 70 -16.54 -0.31 -5.47
N ILE A 71 -16.09 -1.36 -6.15
CA ILE A 71 -14.98 -2.20 -5.67
C ILE A 71 -14.00 -2.37 -6.83
N TYR A 72 -12.71 -2.31 -6.55
CA TYR A 72 -11.63 -2.67 -7.46
C TYR A 72 -10.62 -3.54 -6.73
N GLY A 73 -10.56 -4.81 -7.08
CA GLY A 73 -9.63 -5.78 -6.53
C GLY A 73 -8.60 -6.24 -7.56
N GLU A 74 -7.48 -6.78 -7.08
CA GLU A 74 -6.41 -7.31 -7.91
C GLU A 74 -6.84 -8.55 -8.69
N GLU A 75 -7.59 -9.47 -8.06
CA GLU A 75 -7.88 -10.79 -8.61
C GLU A 75 -9.22 -10.84 -9.35
N HIS A 76 -10.25 -10.17 -8.83
CA HIS A 76 -11.60 -10.16 -9.39
C HIS A 76 -11.91 -8.90 -10.20
N GLY A 77 -11.03 -7.90 -10.17
CA GLY A 77 -11.22 -6.66 -10.91
C GLY A 77 -12.36 -5.80 -10.35
N HIS A 78 -13.18 -5.23 -11.24
CA HIS A 78 -14.24 -4.29 -10.88
C HIS A 78 -15.53 -5.01 -10.50
N ALA A 79 -16.14 -4.54 -9.39
CA ALA A 79 -17.45 -5.01 -8.89
C ALA A 79 -18.23 -3.84 -8.25
N GLY A 80 -19.46 -4.13 -7.78
CA GLY A 80 -20.31 -3.14 -7.11
C GLY A 80 -20.86 -2.06 -8.03
N ASN A 81 -21.19 -0.90 -7.47
CA ASN A 81 -21.82 0.22 -8.20
C ASN A 81 -20.74 1.13 -8.83
N ALA A 82 -20.49 0.98 -10.12
CA ALA A 82 -19.49 1.77 -10.85
C ALA A 82 -19.80 3.29 -10.89
N ALA A 83 -21.04 3.72 -10.59
CA ALA A 83 -21.42 5.13 -10.54
C ALA A 83 -21.21 5.75 -9.14
N SER A 84 -20.76 4.97 -8.17
CA SER A 84 -20.46 5.46 -6.82
C SER A 84 -19.24 6.38 -6.82
N PRO A 85 -19.27 7.51 -6.09
CA PRO A 85 -18.06 8.30 -5.85
C PRO A 85 -17.10 7.65 -4.86
N TRP A 86 -17.54 6.55 -4.22
CA TRP A 86 -16.76 5.79 -3.24
C TRP A 86 -16.36 4.44 -3.81
N LYS A 87 -15.07 4.16 -3.76
CA LYS A 87 -14.47 2.93 -4.28
C LYS A 87 -13.58 2.26 -3.23
N TRP A 88 -13.83 0.99 -2.96
CA TRP A 88 -12.89 0.15 -2.23
C TRP A 88 -11.82 -0.35 -3.20
N VAL A 89 -10.56 -0.18 -2.84
CA VAL A 89 -9.42 -0.66 -3.62
C VAL A 89 -8.68 -1.68 -2.75
N ILE A 90 -8.47 -2.89 -3.30
CA ILE A 90 -8.09 -4.07 -2.53
C ILE A 90 -6.93 -4.79 -3.19
N ASP A 91 -5.91 -5.11 -2.41
CA ASP A 91 -4.93 -6.14 -2.67
C ASP A 91 -5.07 -7.22 -1.59
N PRO A 92 -5.46 -8.45 -1.95
CA PRO A 92 -5.64 -9.51 -0.97
C PRO A 92 -4.34 -9.96 -0.33
N ILE A 93 -3.24 -10.01 -1.10
CA ILE A 93 -1.91 -10.43 -0.64
C ILE A 93 -0.83 -9.65 -1.40
N ASP A 94 -0.56 -8.41 -1.01
CA ASP A 94 0.64 -7.69 -1.45
C ASP A 94 1.89 -8.46 -1.04
N GLY A 95 2.81 -8.67 -1.98
CA GLY A 95 3.97 -9.52 -1.77
C GLY A 95 3.69 -11.02 -1.97
N THR A 96 2.86 -11.42 -2.94
CA THR A 96 2.55 -12.83 -3.27
C THR A 96 3.82 -13.67 -3.45
N SER A 97 4.87 -13.11 -4.03
CA SER A 97 6.17 -13.80 -4.21
C SER A 97 6.83 -14.15 -2.86
N ASN A 98 6.72 -13.28 -1.86
CA ASN A 98 7.16 -13.54 -0.49
C ASN A 98 6.28 -14.61 0.16
N PHE A 99 4.96 -14.49 0.01
CA PHE A 99 3.99 -15.46 0.51
C PHE A 99 4.30 -16.86 0.03
N VAL A 100 4.50 -17.05 -1.26
CA VAL A 100 4.82 -18.35 -1.89
C VAL A 100 6.13 -18.92 -1.34
N ARG A 101 7.09 -18.10 -0.99
CA ARG A 101 8.41 -18.51 -0.47
C ARG A 101 8.49 -18.65 1.04
N GLY A 102 7.38 -18.44 1.76
CA GLY A 102 7.37 -18.49 3.22
C GLY A 102 8.09 -17.32 3.89
N VAL A 103 8.29 -16.20 3.17
CA VAL A 103 8.82 -14.95 3.74
C VAL A 103 7.65 -14.20 4.37
N PRO A 104 7.72 -13.79 5.67
CA PRO A 104 6.56 -13.24 6.38
C PRO A 104 6.20 -11.80 6.01
N VAL A 105 6.85 -11.22 5.01
CA VAL A 105 6.62 -9.85 4.51
C VAL A 105 5.60 -9.90 3.38
N TRP A 106 4.34 -9.95 3.74
CA TRP A 106 3.16 -9.87 2.88
C TRP A 106 1.99 -9.29 3.69
N ALA A 107 1.01 -8.68 3.02
CA ALA A 107 -0.11 -8.05 3.71
C ALA A 107 -1.37 -7.99 2.84
N THR A 108 -2.54 -7.92 3.49
CA THR A 108 -3.77 -7.47 2.85
C THR A 108 -3.86 -5.95 2.91
N LEU A 109 -4.08 -5.30 1.76
CA LEU A 109 -4.25 -3.86 1.62
C LEU A 109 -5.71 -3.54 1.30
N ILE A 110 -6.32 -2.64 2.08
CA ILE A 110 -7.71 -2.20 1.91
C ILE A 110 -7.74 -0.68 1.98
N ALA A 111 -8.20 -0.02 0.92
CA ALA A 111 -8.40 1.41 0.89
C ALA A 111 -9.85 1.78 0.57
N LEU A 112 -10.34 2.89 1.12
CA LEU A 112 -11.52 3.57 0.63
C LEU A 112 -11.10 4.88 -0.04
N VAL A 113 -11.47 5.01 -1.29
CA VAL A 113 -11.10 6.12 -2.17
C VAL A 113 -12.36 6.90 -2.56
N HIS A 114 -12.26 8.23 -2.52
CA HIS A 114 -13.25 9.14 -3.09
C HIS A 114 -12.77 9.61 -4.47
N ASP A 115 -13.66 9.69 -5.44
CA ASP A 115 -13.33 9.98 -6.85
C ASP A 115 -12.62 11.33 -7.07
N VAL A 116 -12.89 12.33 -6.21
CA VAL A 116 -12.29 13.67 -6.28
C VAL A 116 -11.11 13.81 -5.33
N ASP A 117 -11.23 13.30 -4.09
CA ASP A 117 -10.27 13.54 -3.02
C ASP A 117 -9.15 12.49 -2.95
N GLY A 118 -9.31 11.38 -3.68
CA GLY A 118 -8.39 10.24 -3.67
C GLY A 118 -8.53 9.38 -2.40
N PRO A 119 -7.49 8.65 -1.98
CA PRO A 119 -7.54 7.78 -0.83
C PRO A 119 -7.87 8.52 0.48
N MET A 120 -8.97 8.11 1.13
CA MET A 120 -9.50 8.72 2.35
C MET A 120 -9.12 7.96 3.61
N MET A 121 -8.96 6.66 3.49
CA MET A 121 -8.47 5.78 4.55
C MET A 121 -7.76 4.56 3.96
N GLY A 122 -6.95 3.91 4.80
CA GLY A 122 -6.29 2.65 4.47
C GLY A 122 -6.13 1.77 5.70
N VAL A 123 -6.18 0.46 5.47
CA VAL A 123 -5.80 -0.60 6.42
C VAL A 123 -4.83 -1.52 5.71
N ILE A 124 -3.70 -1.82 6.35
CA ILE A 124 -2.70 -2.79 5.89
C ILE A 124 -2.50 -3.80 7.02
N SER A 125 -2.82 -5.07 6.77
CA SER A 125 -2.73 -6.14 7.75
C SER A 125 -1.71 -7.18 7.31
N ALA A 126 -0.63 -7.34 8.09
CA ALA A 126 0.44 -8.31 7.87
C ALA A 126 0.44 -9.35 9.00
N PRO A 127 -0.44 -10.37 8.94
CA PRO A 127 -0.66 -11.28 10.06
C PRO A 127 0.56 -12.15 10.38
N ALA A 128 1.40 -12.46 9.39
CA ALA A 128 2.64 -13.20 9.59
C ALA A 128 3.74 -12.37 10.31
N LEU A 129 3.66 -11.04 10.28
CA LEU A 129 4.49 -10.11 11.06
C LEU A 129 3.85 -9.70 12.38
N PRO A 130 2.73 -10.23 12.82
CA PRO A 130 1.67 -9.79 13.71
C PRO A 130 1.59 -8.25 13.82
N ARG A 131 1.41 -7.59 12.68
CA ARG A 131 1.41 -6.13 12.60
C ARG A 131 0.31 -5.63 11.69
N ARG A 132 -0.35 -4.55 12.12
CA ARG A 132 -1.40 -3.90 11.34
C ARG A 132 -1.28 -2.38 11.44
N TRP A 133 -1.40 -1.72 10.30
CA TRP A 133 -1.42 -0.27 10.18
C TRP A 133 -2.78 0.18 9.65
N TRP A 134 -3.25 1.31 10.14
CA TRP A 134 -4.45 1.93 9.62
C TRP A 134 -4.42 3.43 9.81
N ALA A 135 -5.10 4.13 8.92
CA ALA A 135 -5.28 5.56 9.00
C ALA A 135 -6.57 6.00 8.32
N ALA A 136 -7.13 7.11 8.77
CA ALA A 136 -8.19 7.80 8.05
C ALA A 136 -8.04 9.32 8.25
N ARG A 137 -8.42 10.08 7.23
CA ARG A 137 -8.37 11.54 7.28
C ARG A 137 -9.23 12.06 8.43
N GLY A 138 -8.66 12.97 9.25
CA GLY A 138 -9.31 13.52 10.43
C GLY A 138 -9.33 12.61 11.67
N ILE A 139 -8.85 11.36 11.56
CA ILE A 139 -8.80 10.41 12.69
C ILE A 139 -7.36 10.20 13.18
N GLY A 140 -6.40 10.11 12.24
CA GLY A 140 -4.99 9.85 12.54
C GLY A 140 -4.50 8.52 11.98
N ALA A 141 -3.20 8.25 12.18
CA ALA A 141 -2.52 7.06 11.73
C ALA A 141 -2.01 6.23 12.93
N PHE A 142 -2.13 4.92 12.83
CA PHE A 142 -1.86 4.00 13.94
C PHE A 142 -1.15 2.73 13.45
N ALA A 143 -0.25 2.19 14.28
CA ALA A 143 0.34 0.87 14.13
C ALA A 143 0.04 0.03 15.38
N ASN A 144 -0.68 -1.09 15.25
CA ASN A 144 -1.12 -1.93 16.37
C ASN A 144 -1.77 -1.11 17.52
N GLY A 145 -2.62 -0.12 17.17
CA GLY A 145 -3.32 0.75 18.11
C GLY A 145 -2.49 1.89 18.71
N ARG A 146 -1.21 2.00 18.37
CA ARG A 146 -0.35 3.10 18.81
C ARG A 146 -0.30 4.19 17.74
N PRO A 147 -0.52 5.45 18.09
CA PRO A 147 -0.35 6.56 17.14
C PRO A 147 1.04 6.54 16.53
N MET A 148 1.11 6.81 15.23
CA MET A 148 2.37 6.90 14.51
C MET A 148 2.47 8.20 13.72
N LYS A 149 3.69 8.64 13.44
CA LYS A 149 4.02 9.78 12.58
C LYS A 149 5.37 9.54 11.92
N VAL A 150 5.58 10.18 10.78
CA VAL A 150 6.85 10.19 10.07
C VAL A 150 7.98 10.82 10.89
N SER A 151 9.22 10.58 10.49
CA SER A 151 10.42 11.16 11.12
C SER A 151 10.56 12.67 10.85
N GLU A 152 11.50 13.31 11.56
CA GLU A 152 11.84 14.72 11.38
C GLU A 152 13.19 14.95 10.68
N VAL A 153 13.81 13.90 10.15
CA VAL A 153 15.06 13.97 9.40
C VAL A 153 14.91 14.91 8.20
N SER A 154 15.87 15.82 8.02
CA SER A 154 15.80 16.87 7.00
C SER A 154 16.96 16.88 6.02
N LYS A 155 17.89 15.92 6.12
CA LYS A 155 19.02 15.76 5.20
C LYS A 155 19.15 14.33 4.75
N ILE A 156 19.35 14.09 3.46
CA ILE A 156 19.55 12.73 2.92
C ILE A 156 20.75 12.05 3.57
N SER A 157 21.82 12.77 3.89
CA SER A 157 22.99 12.23 4.56
C SER A 157 22.77 11.72 6.00
N GLU A 158 21.62 12.03 6.59
CA GLU A 158 21.18 11.56 7.90
C GLU A 158 20.05 10.53 7.78
N ALA A 159 19.50 10.35 6.55
CA ALA A 159 18.31 9.56 6.29
C ALA A 159 18.62 8.06 6.13
N GLN A 160 17.68 7.23 6.56
CA GLN A 160 17.60 5.82 6.18
C GLN A 160 16.69 5.68 4.96
N VAL A 161 17.19 5.02 3.90
CA VAL A 161 16.46 4.78 2.66
C VAL A 161 16.19 3.29 2.45
N SER A 162 15.00 2.96 1.98
CA SER A 162 14.63 1.66 1.44
C SER A 162 14.40 1.77 -0.06
N VAL A 163 14.95 0.85 -0.84
CA VAL A 163 14.76 0.81 -2.29
C VAL A 163 14.41 -0.60 -2.73
N THR A 164 13.34 -0.74 -3.48
CA THR A 164 12.99 -1.95 -4.22
C THR A 164 13.39 -1.79 -5.68
N PHE A 165 14.44 -2.49 -6.08
CA PHE A 165 14.91 -2.49 -7.47
C PHE A 165 14.22 -3.58 -8.28
N ASN A 166 13.82 -3.24 -9.51
CA ASN A 166 13.41 -4.21 -10.53
C ASN A 166 13.88 -3.78 -11.93
N SER A 167 13.66 -4.63 -12.92
CA SER A 167 14.03 -4.35 -14.32
C SER A 167 13.34 -3.10 -14.90
N GLY A 168 12.20 -2.67 -14.33
CA GLY A 168 11.52 -1.43 -14.72
C GLY A 168 12.39 -0.19 -14.50
N TRP A 169 13.16 -0.14 -13.41
CA TRP A 169 14.11 0.94 -13.17
C TRP A 169 15.24 0.96 -14.17
N ASP A 170 15.74 -0.21 -14.59
CA ASP A 170 16.78 -0.30 -15.61
C ASP A 170 16.27 0.13 -16.98
N GLN A 171 15.09 -0.36 -17.37
CA GLN A 171 14.42 0.04 -18.62
C GLN A 171 14.09 1.54 -18.69
N ALA A 172 13.77 2.15 -17.55
CA ALA A 172 13.53 3.59 -17.43
C ALA A 172 14.82 4.42 -17.38
N GLY A 173 16.02 3.80 -17.34
CA GLY A 173 17.30 4.48 -17.19
C GLY A 173 17.58 5.00 -15.78
N GLY A 174 16.76 4.62 -14.78
CA GLY A 174 16.79 5.18 -13.43
C GLY A 174 17.75 4.48 -12.45
N THR A 175 18.37 3.36 -12.83
CA THR A 175 19.24 2.57 -11.93
C THR A 175 20.37 3.39 -11.31
N HIS A 176 21.02 4.25 -12.09
CA HIS A 176 22.10 5.10 -11.58
C HIS A 176 21.58 6.11 -10.52
N ALA A 177 20.40 6.69 -10.73
CA ALA A 177 19.80 7.61 -9.79
C ALA A 177 19.45 6.94 -8.44
N LEU A 178 18.93 5.71 -8.48
CA LEU A 178 18.68 4.91 -7.28
C LEU A 178 19.97 4.61 -6.50
N VAL A 179 21.03 4.20 -7.21
CA VAL A 179 22.34 3.93 -6.58
C VAL A 179 22.92 5.21 -5.96
N ALA A 180 22.85 6.33 -6.69
CA ALA A 180 23.33 7.62 -6.18
C ALA A 180 22.55 8.08 -4.92
N LEU A 181 21.23 7.89 -4.87
CA LEU A 181 20.42 8.17 -3.69
C LEU A 181 20.86 7.33 -2.49
N GLN A 182 21.07 6.02 -2.68
CA GLN A 182 21.53 5.11 -1.63
C GLN A 182 22.93 5.47 -1.11
N GLN A 183 23.85 5.90 -1.99
CA GLN A 183 25.20 6.31 -1.62
C GLN A 183 25.23 7.63 -0.82
N ARG A 184 24.26 8.51 -1.02
CA ARG A 184 24.12 9.79 -0.29
C ARG A 184 23.50 9.60 1.09
N ALA A 185 22.72 8.55 1.29
CA ALA A 185 21.99 8.31 2.52
C ALA A 185 22.92 7.80 3.65
N TYR A 186 22.54 8.07 4.92
CA TYR A 186 23.21 7.48 6.08
C TYR A 186 23.20 5.95 6.01
N ARG A 187 22.07 5.36 5.60
CA ARG A 187 21.90 3.92 5.54
C ARG A 187 20.92 3.52 4.44
N ALA A 188 21.27 2.53 3.64
CA ALA A 188 20.39 1.94 2.64
C ALA A 188 20.04 0.48 2.98
N ARG A 189 18.76 0.11 2.79
CA ARG A 189 18.22 -1.25 2.94
C ARG A 189 17.16 -1.47 1.86
N GLY A 190 16.78 -2.72 1.62
CA GLY A 190 15.61 -3.11 0.84
C GLY A 190 14.65 -3.88 1.74
N TYR A 191 13.57 -3.23 2.18
CA TYR A 191 12.53 -3.88 2.96
C TYR A 191 11.42 -4.43 2.06
N GLY A 192 11.13 -3.73 0.97
CA GLY A 192 10.22 -4.13 -0.10
C GLY A 192 8.74 -3.98 0.22
N ASP A 193 7.97 -4.03 -0.85
CA ASP A 193 6.52 -4.10 -0.87
C ASP A 193 5.88 -3.02 0.04
N PHE A 194 4.68 -3.25 0.55
CA PHE A 194 4.00 -2.36 1.51
C PHE A 194 4.87 -1.96 2.71
N TRP A 195 5.76 -2.85 3.18
CA TRP A 195 6.41 -2.67 4.47
C TRP A 195 7.36 -1.49 4.50
N GLN A 196 8.12 -1.25 3.43
CA GLN A 196 9.02 -0.08 3.38
C GLN A 196 8.27 1.24 3.55
N HIS A 197 7.06 1.36 2.99
CA HIS A 197 6.21 2.54 3.11
C HIS A 197 5.62 2.68 4.52
N MET A 198 5.24 1.56 5.13
CA MET A 198 4.78 1.55 6.52
C MET A 198 5.87 1.94 7.50
N LEU A 199 7.11 1.55 7.24
CA LEU A 199 8.27 1.99 8.01
C LEU A 199 8.51 3.52 7.87
N VAL A 200 8.19 4.11 6.72
CA VAL A 200 8.20 5.58 6.56
C VAL A 200 7.09 6.21 7.40
N ALA A 201 5.87 5.68 7.36
CA ALA A 201 4.75 6.18 8.15
C ALA A 201 5.01 6.10 9.67
N GLU A 202 5.79 5.11 10.13
CA GLU A 202 6.22 4.97 11.52
C GLU A 202 7.43 5.85 11.90
N GLY A 203 8.08 6.49 10.94
CA GLY A 203 9.30 7.26 11.16
C GLY A 203 10.56 6.40 11.40
N ALA A 204 10.51 5.11 11.09
CA ALA A 204 11.64 4.17 11.22
C ALA A 204 12.56 4.20 9.99
N VAL A 205 12.03 4.60 8.84
CA VAL A 205 12.70 4.85 7.57
C VAL A 205 12.27 6.24 7.10
N ASP A 206 13.11 6.95 6.38
CA ASP A 206 12.83 8.35 5.96
C ASP A 206 12.37 8.44 4.51
N ILE A 207 12.84 7.50 3.69
CA ILE A 207 12.62 7.45 2.24
C ILE A 207 12.39 6.00 1.83
N ALA A 208 11.29 5.73 1.13
CA ALA A 208 11.02 4.48 0.44
C ALA A 208 10.80 4.74 -1.05
N VAL A 209 11.55 4.07 -1.90
CA VAL A 209 11.41 4.11 -3.36
C VAL A 209 11.12 2.70 -3.84
N ASP A 210 9.96 2.50 -4.44
CA ASP A 210 9.49 1.19 -4.86
C ASP A 210 9.83 0.86 -6.32
N ALA A 211 9.52 -0.37 -6.70
CA ALA A 211 9.61 -0.88 -8.06
C ALA A 211 8.78 -0.04 -9.05
N ILE A 212 9.08 -0.17 -10.33
CA ILE A 212 8.21 0.32 -11.41
C ILE A 212 7.36 -0.85 -11.90
N GLY A 213 6.07 -0.61 -12.10
CA GLY A 213 5.09 -1.61 -12.51
C GLY A 213 4.00 -1.85 -11.46
N LEU A 214 3.89 -0.95 -10.48
CA LEU A 214 2.84 -0.99 -9.46
C LEU A 214 1.46 -0.70 -10.08
N ALA A 215 0.43 -1.19 -9.40
CA ALA A 215 -0.97 -0.99 -9.72
C ALA A 215 -1.69 -0.15 -8.64
N PRO A 216 -2.92 0.30 -8.89
CA PRO A 216 -3.69 1.09 -7.92
C PRO A 216 -3.87 0.42 -6.56
N TYR A 217 -3.99 -0.91 -6.52
CA TYR A 217 -4.21 -1.66 -5.29
C TYR A 217 -2.95 -1.73 -4.41
N ASP A 218 -1.72 -1.65 -4.99
CA ASP A 218 -0.47 -1.54 -4.25
C ASP A 218 -0.36 -0.18 -3.55
N ASN A 219 -0.90 0.88 -4.17
CA ASN A 219 -0.65 2.28 -3.78
C ASN A 219 -1.75 2.89 -2.89
N ALA A 220 -3.03 2.55 -3.08
CA ALA A 220 -4.12 3.31 -2.49
C ALA A 220 -4.10 3.32 -0.96
N ALA A 221 -3.95 2.16 -0.31
CA ALA A 221 -3.86 2.06 1.16
C ALA A 221 -2.58 2.68 1.69
N VAL A 222 -1.47 2.47 0.99
CA VAL A 222 -0.15 3.04 1.30
C VAL A 222 -0.22 4.56 1.29
N GLN A 223 -0.75 5.17 0.23
CA GLN A 223 -0.89 6.62 0.12
C GLN A 223 -1.71 7.19 1.28
N ALA A 224 -2.90 6.61 1.57
CA ALA A 224 -3.74 7.06 2.66
C ALA A 224 -2.99 7.06 4.00
N ILE A 225 -2.28 5.99 4.31
CA ILE A 225 -1.60 5.83 5.60
C ILE A 225 -0.39 6.75 5.72
N VAL A 226 0.46 6.82 4.69
CA VAL A 226 1.66 7.67 4.70
C VAL A 226 1.28 9.15 4.81
N GLU A 227 0.27 9.61 4.06
CA GLU A 227 -0.16 11.01 4.10
C GLU A 227 -0.78 11.40 5.46
N VAL A 228 -1.62 10.55 6.04
CA VAL A 228 -2.22 10.81 7.36
C VAL A 228 -1.17 10.76 8.47
N ALA A 229 -0.10 9.98 8.31
CA ALA A 229 1.04 9.98 9.22
C ALA A 229 1.93 11.23 9.08
N GLY A 230 1.64 12.13 8.12
CA GLY A 230 2.36 13.38 7.89
C GLY A 230 3.47 13.29 6.83
N GLY A 231 3.57 12.16 6.12
CA GLY A 231 4.47 11.96 5.00
C GLY A 231 3.92 12.45 3.66
N ARG A 232 4.69 12.19 2.60
CA ARG A 232 4.25 12.38 1.21
C ARG A 232 4.42 11.08 0.44
N HIS A 233 3.42 10.75 -0.38
CA HIS A 233 3.43 9.62 -1.30
C HIS A 233 3.10 10.11 -2.70
N THR A 234 3.98 9.83 -3.66
CA THR A 234 3.81 10.17 -5.08
C THR A 234 4.44 9.09 -5.96
N ASP A 235 4.24 9.20 -7.26
CA ASP A 235 5.08 8.45 -8.20
C ASP A 235 6.54 8.98 -8.21
N ARG A 236 7.39 8.37 -9.03
CA ARG A 236 8.80 8.78 -9.19
C ARG A 236 8.99 10.18 -9.80
N PHE A 237 7.93 10.78 -10.35
CA PHE A 237 7.94 12.12 -10.94
C PHE A 237 7.37 13.20 -10.02
N GLY A 238 6.81 12.80 -8.88
CA GLY A 238 6.16 13.66 -7.91
C GLY A 238 4.66 13.87 -8.15
N VAL A 239 4.03 13.04 -8.97
CA VAL A 239 2.58 13.06 -9.19
C VAL A 239 1.89 12.35 -8.03
N ARG A 240 0.98 13.08 -7.35
CA ARG A 240 0.17 12.55 -6.26
C ARG A 240 -1.07 11.87 -6.80
N ASP A 241 -0.93 10.61 -7.17
CA ASP A 241 -2.02 9.80 -7.69
C ASP A 241 -1.71 8.31 -7.43
N TYR A 242 -2.60 7.62 -6.74
CA TYR A 242 -2.45 6.20 -6.43
C TYR A 242 -2.56 5.29 -7.68
N GLU A 243 -3.05 5.80 -8.80
CA GLU A 243 -3.17 5.06 -10.05
C GLU A 243 -1.85 5.01 -10.86
N GLN A 244 -0.79 5.67 -10.37
CA GLN A 244 0.52 5.65 -11.00
C GLN A 244 1.25 4.32 -10.80
N ASN A 245 2.17 4.00 -11.71
CA ASN A 245 2.87 2.70 -11.76
C ASN A 245 4.19 2.66 -10.97
N SER A 246 4.41 3.59 -10.08
CA SER A 246 5.60 3.65 -9.21
C SER A 246 5.27 4.40 -7.93
N ALA A 247 6.04 4.19 -6.88
CA ALA A 247 5.79 4.79 -5.58
C ALA A 247 7.07 5.33 -4.94
N THR A 248 6.96 6.53 -4.38
CA THR A 248 7.99 7.15 -3.54
C THR A 248 7.31 7.73 -2.31
N SER A 249 7.56 7.13 -1.15
CA SER A 249 7.12 7.65 0.14
C SER A 249 8.27 8.31 0.88
N THR A 250 8.02 9.43 1.52
CA THR A 250 9.00 10.11 2.36
C THR A 250 8.34 10.69 3.60
N ASN A 251 9.16 11.15 4.55
CA ASN A 251 8.71 11.92 5.70
C ASN A 251 8.21 13.35 5.36
N GLY A 252 8.07 13.68 4.07
CA GLY A 252 7.62 14.98 3.57
C GLY A 252 8.74 16.02 3.47
N ARG A 253 9.66 16.07 4.40
CA ARG A 253 10.77 17.06 4.43
C ARG A 253 11.79 16.82 3.33
N LEU A 254 12.02 15.56 2.97
CA LEU A 254 13.00 15.13 1.97
C LEU A 254 12.40 14.95 0.57
N HIS A 255 11.06 15.05 0.43
CA HIS A 255 10.36 14.60 -0.77
C HIS A 255 10.85 15.27 -2.06
N ASP A 256 10.89 16.58 -2.09
CA ASP A 256 11.23 17.34 -3.31
C ASP A 256 12.68 17.11 -3.74
N GLU A 257 13.61 16.94 -2.77
CA GLU A 257 15.00 16.60 -3.05
C GLU A 257 15.12 15.17 -3.60
N VAL A 258 14.35 14.22 -3.04
CA VAL A 258 14.33 12.82 -3.49
C VAL A 258 13.77 12.74 -4.91
N ILE A 259 12.61 13.34 -5.18
CA ILE A 259 12.01 13.35 -6.52
C ILE A 259 12.95 14.00 -7.55
N THR A 260 13.63 15.09 -7.18
CA THR A 260 14.62 15.71 -8.06
C THR A 260 15.80 14.76 -8.34
N SER A 261 16.23 13.98 -7.35
CA SER A 261 17.32 13.00 -7.49
C SER A 261 16.93 11.79 -8.36
N LEU A 262 15.65 11.47 -8.47
CA LEU A 262 15.13 10.34 -9.27
C LEU A 262 14.81 10.70 -10.72
N LYS A 263 14.76 11.99 -11.06
CA LYS A 263 14.54 12.44 -12.44
C LYS A 263 15.77 12.08 -13.30
N VAL A 264 15.53 11.29 -14.32
CA VAL A 264 16.52 10.88 -15.33
C VAL A 264 16.26 11.68 -16.61
#